data_89a419faa2d27bbe7de26a07a465390b
#
_entry.id   89a419faa2d27bbe7de26a07a465390b
#
_cell.length_a   1.000
_cell.length_b   1.000
_cell.length_c   1.000
_cell.angle_alpha   90.00
_cell.angle_beta   90.00
_cell.angle_gamma   90.00
#
_symmetry.space_group_name_H-M   'P 1'
#
loop_
_entity.id
_entity.type
_entity.pdbx_description
1 polymer ?
#
loop_
_entity_poly.entity_id
_entity_poly.type
_entity_poly.pdbx_seq_one_letter_code
_entity_poly.pdbx_strand_id
1 'polypeptide(L)'
;WVLKVEGMLMLFPALVGALYQEKTGFAYLIWGLLCIAAGLILCFRKPSNMEIYSRDGFVCVSLSWVVLGVFGAVPFVITGEIPFYINALFEIVSGFTTTGASILSDVEALSHASLFWRSFSHWIGGMGVLVFILALLPMKGGSVMNLMKAESPGPTVSKFVPRVRGTAKILYQIYLGMTLFTIAALLLSGMKTFDSVTLAMGAAGTGGFAVLNSGCAVYTPLQQWILTIAMIAFGVNFNFYYLMLCKKGKAAISSQEVRAYFLIILLAGGVISWNTYPMYHSIGEAVRTAFFQVGSIITTTGYSTTDFDLWPELSKCILVMLMFIGACAGSTGGGIKVSRILILLKTVKKELGSIVHPRSIKRIRFDDHPVEHEVLRAINVFLIVYLVIYSFSMLIISVDGFSFETNFTAVAATLNNIGPGLDQVGPTSNFFGYGPVSKLILIFDMLAGRLELFPMLILFYPSTWKKRG
;
A
#
# COMPACT_ATOMS: atom_id res chain seq x y z
N TRP A 1 7.82 -9.33 19.91
CA TRP A 1 8.11 -10.01 18.65
C TRP A 1 8.35 -9.04 17.50
N VAL A 2 7.54 -7.99 17.34
CA VAL A 2 7.68 -7.00 16.25
C VAL A 2 9.09 -6.41 16.23
N LEU A 3 9.56 -5.84 17.35
CA LEU A 3 10.90 -5.26 17.46
C LEU A 3 12.01 -6.27 17.12
N LYS A 4 11.86 -7.52 17.55
CA LYS A 4 12.84 -8.55 17.20
C LYS A 4 12.91 -8.81 15.70
N VAL A 5 11.76 -8.89 15.04
CA VAL A 5 11.70 -9.09 13.58
C VAL A 5 12.23 -7.87 12.86
N GLU A 6 11.82 -6.67 13.27
CA GLU A 6 12.28 -5.41 12.67
C GLU A 6 13.80 -5.27 12.77
N GLY A 7 14.37 -5.55 13.95
CA GLY A 7 15.83 -5.56 14.11
C GLY A 7 16.55 -6.57 13.20
N MET A 8 15.97 -7.76 12.99
CA MET A 8 16.51 -8.72 12.01
C MET A 8 16.43 -8.19 10.57
N LEU A 9 15.34 -7.49 10.22
CA LEU A 9 15.17 -6.90 8.90
C LEU A 9 16.17 -5.76 8.65
N MET A 10 16.55 -5.01 9.69
CA MET A 10 17.58 -3.95 9.59
C MET A 10 19.00 -4.48 9.30
N LEU A 11 19.24 -5.77 9.47
CA LEU A 11 20.53 -6.36 9.08
C LEU A 11 20.73 -6.36 7.54
N PHE A 12 19.64 -6.32 6.74
CA PHE A 12 19.76 -6.24 5.29
C PHE A 12 20.30 -4.89 4.81
N PRO A 13 19.74 -3.72 5.20
CA PRO A 13 20.36 -2.44 4.86
C PRO A 13 21.76 -2.27 5.45
N ALA A 14 22.04 -2.85 6.63
CA ALA A 14 23.41 -2.89 7.17
C ALA A 14 24.37 -3.65 6.23
N LEU A 15 23.94 -4.79 5.68
CA LEU A 15 24.71 -5.56 4.69
C LEU A 15 24.93 -4.75 3.41
N VAL A 16 23.88 -4.07 2.91
CA VAL A 16 24.01 -3.20 1.73
C VAL A 16 25.02 -2.08 1.99
N GLY A 17 24.96 -1.38 3.14
CA GLY A 17 25.94 -0.38 3.50
C GLY A 17 27.38 -0.93 3.56
N ALA A 18 27.56 -2.16 4.06
CA ALA A 18 28.86 -2.82 4.04
C ALA A 18 29.35 -3.14 2.61
N LEU A 19 28.46 -3.57 1.70
CA LEU A 19 28.81 -3.83 0.30
C LEU A 19 29.24 -2.58 -0.46
N TYR A 20 28.61 -1.43 -0.16
CA TYR A 20 28.95 -0.12 -0.74
C TYR A 20 29.99 0.66 0.09
N GLN A 21 30.56 0.04 1.15
CA GLN A 21 31.57 0.63 2.04
C GLN A 21 31.10 1.96 2.70
N GLU A 22 29.82 2.06 3.01
CA GLU A 22 29.20 3.22 3.65
C GLU A 22 29.18 3.09 5.18
N LYS A 23 29.52 4.16 5.87
CA LYS A 23 29.47 4.21 7.35
C LYS A 23 28.03 4.13 7.89
N THR A 24 27.06 4.54 7.12
CA THR A 24 25.63 4.50 7.46
C THR A 24 25.13 3.08 7.76
N GLY A 25 25.71 2.05 7.13
CA GLY A 25 25.41 0.65 7.43
C GLY A 25 25.60 0.26 8.90
N PHE A 26 26.57 0.88 9.59
CA PHE A 26 26.81 0.62 11.02
C PHE A 26 25.67 1.13 11.90
N ALA A 27 25.01 2.24 11.55
CA ALA A 27 23.85 2.75 12.28
C ALA A 27 22.70 1.73 12.23
N TYR A 28 22.40 1.15 11.05
CA TYR A 28 21.41 0.09 10.89
C TYR A 28 21.78 -1.18 11.66
N LEU A 29 23.06 -1.57 11.67
CA LEU A 29 23.55 -2.74 12.42
C LEU A 29 23.35 -2.55 13.92
N ILE A 30 23.86 -1.44 14.47
CA ILE A 30 23.81 -1.16 15.92
C ILE A 30 22.34 -1.06 16.37
N TRP A 31 21.53 -0.26 15.66
CA TRP A 31 20.12 -0.09 16.01
C TRP A 31 19.33 -1.39 15.86
N GLY A 32 19.58 -2.17 14.80
CA GLY A 32 18.98 -3.48 14.61
C GLY A 32 19.27 -4.45 15.75
N LEU A 33 20.54 -4.51 16.21
CA LEU A 33 20.92 -5.34 17.37
C LEU A 33 20.26 -4.88 18.66
N LEU A 34 20.13 -3.56 18.88
CA LEU A 34 19.40 -3.01 20.02
C LEU A 34 17.92 -3.38 19.99
N CYS A 35 17.26 -3.30 18.82
CA CYS A 35 15.89 -3.75 18.64
C CYS A 35 15.71 -5.26 18.91
N ILE A 36 16.65 -6.09 18.45
CA ILE A 36 16.66 -7.54 18.74
C ILE A 36 16.79 -7.76 20.25
N ALA A 37 17.74 -7.11 20.91
CA ALA A 37 17.97 -7.25 22.34
C ALA A 37 16.74 -6.82 23.16
N ALA A 38 16.17 -5.65 22.86
CA ALA A 38 14.92 -5.17 23.48
C ALA A 38 13.76 -6.15 23.25
N GLY A 39 13.62 -6.65 22.02
CA GLY A 39 12.59 -7.63 21.67
C GLY A 39 12.77 -8.97 22.41
N LEU A 40 14.00 -9.41 22.64
CA LEU A 40 14.28 -10.60 23.44
C LEU A 40 13.92 -10.38 24.91
N ILE A 41 14.33 -9.27 25.51
CA ILE A 41 14.02 -8.90 26.90
C ILE A 41 12.49 -8.89 27.14
N LEU A 42 11.74 -8.23 26.22
CA LEU A 42 10.28 -8.19 26.31
C LEU A 42 9.61 -9.56 26.13
N CYS A 43 10.24 -10.48 25.40
CA CYS A 43 9.73 -11.84 25.20
C CYS A 43 9.99 -12.80 26.37
N PHE A 44 10.85 -12.44 27.35
CA PHE A 44 11.08 -13.30 28.54
C PHE A 44 9.82 -13.45 29.38
N ARG A 45 8.96 -12.46 29.45
CA ARG A 45 7.69 -12.54 30.17
C ARG A 45 6.64 -13.19 29.29
N LYS A 46 6.33 -14.45 29.54
CA LYS A 46 5.22 -15.13 28.87
C LYS A 46 3.87 -14.57 29.38
N PRO A 47 2.92 -14.25 28.49
CA PRO A 47 1.59 -13.85 28.93
C PRO A 47 0.88 -15.02 29.62
N SER A 48 0.09 -14.71 30.66
CA SER A 48 -0.69 -15.70 31.41
C SER A 48 -1.84 -16.29 30.59
N ASN A 49 -2.36 -15.57 29.62
CA ASN A 49 -3.40 -16.02 28.70
C ASN A 49 -2.92 -15.84 27.24
N MET A 50 -3.03 -16.90 26.44
CA MET A 50 -2.65 -16.91 25.03
C MET A 50 -3.86 -16.81 24.08
N GLU A 51 -5.07 -16.65 24.60
CA GLU A 51 -6.26 -16.47 23.76
C GLU A 51 -6.33 -15.05 23.24
N ILE A 52 -6.28 -14.88 21.92
CA ILE A 52 -6.42 -13.59 21.23
C ILE A 52 -7.84 -13.51 20.67
N TYR A 53 -8.63 -12.60 21.23
CA TYR A 53 -9.95 -12.25 20.70
C TYR A 53 -9.82 -11.28 19.51
N SER A 54 -10.90 -11.11 18.72
CA SER A 54 -10.90 -10.20 17.56
C SER A 54 -10.47 -8.77 17.93
N ARG A 55 -10.94 -8.24 19.06
CA ARG A 55 -10.54 -6.92 19.58
C ARG A 55 -9.02 -6.84 19.79
N ASP A 56 -8.47 -7.84 20.47
CA ASP A 56 -7.04 -7.87 20.80
C ASP A 56 -6.19 -8.04 19.54
N GLY A 57 -6.73 -8.74 18.52
CA GLY A 57 -6.14 -8.86 17.20
C GLY A 57 -6.01 -7.49 16.50
N PHE A 58 -7.08 -6.69 16.46
CA PHE A 58 -7.05 -5.34 15.87
C PHE A 58 -6.06 -4.42 16.59
N VAL A 59 -6.08 -4.41 17.93
CA VAL A 59 -5.13 -3.60 18.73
C VAL A 59 -3.70 -4.04 18.48
N CYS A 60 -3.42 -5.34 18.45
CA CYS A 60 -2.09 -5.87 18.22
C CYS A 60 -1.57 -5.49 16.82
N VAL A 61 -2.42 -5.60 15.79
CA VAL A 61 -2.08 -5.19 14.42
C VAL A 61 -1.71 -3.71 14.40
N SER A 62 -2.58 -2.83 14.86
CA SER A 62 -2.38 -1.39 14.79
C SER A 62 -1.16 -0.93 15.58
N LEU A 63 -0.97 -1.43 16.80
CA LEU A 63 0.23 -1.13 17.60
C LEU A 63 1.50 -1.65 16.95
N SER A 64 1.45 -2.80 16.27
CA SER A 64 2.62 -3.33 15.55
C SER A 64 3.07 -2.38 14.45
N TRP A 65 2.14 -1.81 13.67
CA TRP A 65 2.45 -0.84 12.63
C TRP A 65 3.00 0.47 13.18
N VAL A 66 2.45 0.95 14.30
CA VAL A 66 2.98 2.13 14.99
C VAL A 66 4.41 1.88 15.49
N VAL A 67 4.66 0.72 16.10
CA VAL A 67 6.00 0.33 16.59
C VAL A 67 6.99 0.26 15.44
N LEU A 68 6.64 -0.38 14.32
CA LEU A 68 7.49 -0.43 13.12
C LEU A 68 7.86 0.96 12.62
N GLY A 69 6.90 1.90 12.56
CA GLY A 69 7.19 3.28 12.18
C GLY A 69 8.14 3.96 13.16
N VAL A 70 7.83 3.88 14.44
CA VAL A 70 8.62 4.56 15.50
C VAL A 70 10.07 4.06 15.54
N PHE A 71 10.30 2.78 15.51
CA PHE A 71 11.65 2.21 15.59
C PHE A 71 12.36 2.21 14.23
N GLY A 72 11.63 2.04 13.13
CA GLY A 72 12.16 2.10 11.77
C GLY A 72 12.66 3.47 11.32
N ALA A 73 12.18 4.56 11.96
CA ALA A 73 12.62 5.92 11.70
C ALA A 73 14.00 6.24 12.27
N VAL A 74 14.39 5.58 13.35
CA VAL A 74 15.58 5.96 14.14
C VAL A 74 16.89 5.89 13.36
N PRO A 75 17.14 4.89 12.49
CA PRO A 75 18.35 4.86 11.68
C PRO A 75 18.58 6.12 10.85
N PHE A 76 17.54 6.70 10.24
CA PHE A 76 17.66 7.95 9.46
C PHE A 76 18.12 9.14 10.29
N VAL A 77 17.70 9.18 11.57
CA VAL A 77 18.13 10.25 12.51
C VAL A 77 19.56 10.03 12.97
N ILE A 78 19.94 8.78 13.28
CA ILE A 78 21.30 8.43 13.72
C ILE A 78 22.34 8.70 12.60
N THR A 79 21.98 8.40 11.35
CA THR A 79 22.85 8.69 10.20
C THR A 79 22.94 10.18 9.89
N GLY A 80 21.99 10.98 10.38
CA GLY A 80 21.89 12.41 10.07
C GLY A 80 21.31 12.72 8.69
N GLU A 81 20.88 11.69 7.92
CA GLU A 81 20.30 11.87 6.59
C GLU A 81 18.90 12.50 6.65
N ILE A 82 18.12 12.19 7.69
CA ILE A 82 16.87 12.87 8.01
C ILE A 82 16.91 13.27 9.50
N PRO A 83 17.45 14.46 9.83
CA PRO A 83 17.75 14.81 11.23
C PRO A 83 16.50 15.01 12.09
N PHE A 84 15.39 15.45 11.50
CA PHE A 84 14.14 15.69 12.23
C PHE A 84 13.34 14.40 12.35
N TYR A 85 13.10 13.93 13.57
CA TYR A 85 12.43 12.65 13.83
C TYR A 85 11.03 12.54 13.19
N ILE A 86 10.23 13.62 13.19
CA ILE A 86 8.89 13.60 12.56
C ILE A 86 9.01 13.38 11.05
N ASN A 87 10.02 13.94 10.40
CA ASN A 87 10.27 13.71 8.99
C ASN A 87 10.73 12.27 8.73
N ALA A 88 11.62 11.73 9.54
CA ALA A 88 12.07 10.35 9.48
C ALA A 88 10.89 9.36 9.72
N LEU A 89 10.01 9.70 10.67
CA LEU A 89 8.80 8.93 10.96
C LEU A 89 7.83 8.96 9.76
N PHE A 90 7.61 10.12 9.14
CA PHE A 90 6.80 10.26 7.95
C PHE A 90 7.33 9.38 6.81
N GLU A 91 8.63 9.47 6.52
CA GLU A 91 9.29 8.72 5.46
C GLU A 91 9.17 7.21 5.65
N ILE A 92 9.45 6.70 6.85
CA ILE A 92 9.41 5.25 7.08
C ILE A 92 7.99 4.70 7.24
N VAL A 93 7.05 5.48 7.80
CA VAL A 93 5.64 5.08 7.82
C VAL A 93 5.11 5.02 6.39
N SER A 94 5.44 6.01 5.55
CA SER A 94 5.16 5.96 4.12
C SER A 94 5.78 4.72 3.48
N GLY A 95 6.99 4.33 3.90
CA GLY A 95 7.65 3.10 3.50
C GLY A 95 6.84 1.85 3.85
N PHE A 96 6.58 1.62 5.13
CA PHE A 96 5.87 0.41 5.57
C PHE A 96 4.41 0.36 5.11
N THR A 97 3.71 1.48 5.09
CA THR A 97 2.32 1.54 4.60
C THR A 97 2.22 1.50 3.07
N THR A 98 3.37 1.38 2.40
CA THR A 98 3.46 1.35 0.94
C THR A 98 2.79 2.55 0.26
N THR A 99 2.91 3.72 0.88
CA THR A 99 2.31 4.96 0.38
C THR A 99 3.21 5.62 -0.67
N GLY A 100 4.53 5.71 -0.43
CA GLY A 100 5.45 6.36 -1.36
C GLY A 100 5.47 7.90 -1.29
N ALA A 101 4.71 8.52 -0.40
CA ALA A 101 4.82 9.94 -0.11
C ALA A 101 6.17 10.22 0.58
N SER A 102 6.93 11.19 0.08
CA SER A 102 8.26 11.50 0.59
C SER A 102 8.37 12.93 1.08
N ILE A 103 9.20 13.14 2.12
CA ILE A 103 9.60 14.47 2.59
C ILE A 103 10.97 14.89 2.02
N LEU A 104 11.59 14.03 1.22
CA LEU A 104 12.94 14.28 0.71
C LEU A 104 12.86 15.19 -0.52
N SER A 105 13.64 16.25 -0.53
CA SER A 105 13.85 17.11 -1.68
C SER A 105 14.96 16.59 -2.61
N ASP A 106 15.89 15.81 -2.06
CA ASP A 106 16.95 15.14 -2.80
C ASP A 106 17.11 13.71 -2.30
N VAL A 107 16.61 12.77 -3.11
CA VAL A 107 16.65 11.34 -2.81
C VAL A 107 18.06 10.77 -3.04
N GLU A 108 18.80 11.34 -4.00
CA GLU A 108 20.14 10.86 -4.39
C GLU A 108 21.21 11.22 -3.35
N ALA A 109 20.90 12.12 -2.42
CA ALA A 109 21.78 12.44 -1.30
C ALA A 109 21.82 11.34 -0.22
N LEU A 110 20.87 10.38 -0.23
CA LEU A 110 20.87 9.29 0.74
C LEU A 110 21.88 8.20 0.36
N SER A 111 22.41 7.52 1.39
CA SER A 111 23.22 6.32 1.21
C SER A 111 22.43 5.16 0.61
N HIS A 112 23.12 4.21 -0.04
CA HIS A 112 22.52 2.98 -0.56
C HIS A 112 21.83 2.17 0.55
N ALA A 113 22.36 2.19 1.78
CA ALA A 113 21.74 1.54 2.92
C ALA A 113 20.34 2.12 3.21
N SER A 114 20.20 3.44 3.22
CA SER A 114 18.94 4.13 3.48
C SER A 114 17.96 4.03 2.29
N LEU A 115 18.43 4.13 1.06
CA LEU A 115 17.64 3.90 -0.15
C LEU A 115 17.08 2.47 -0.18
N PHE A 116 17.93 1.50 0.19
CA PHE A 116 17.50 0.10 0.29
C PHE A 116 16.44 -0.07 1.39
N TRP A 117 16.62 0.54 2.59
CA TRP A 117 15.66 0.45 3.69
C TRP A 117 14.28 1.00 3.30
N ARG A 118 14.23 2.12 2.59
CA ARG A 118 12.98 2.68 2.02
C ARG A 118 12.27 1.69 1.11
N SER A 119 12.96 1.14 0.10
CA SER A 119 12.38 0.18 -0.86
C SER A 119 12.04 -1.16 -0.20
N PHE A 120 12.86 -1.62 0.73
CA PHE A 120 12.64 -2.86 1.48
C PHE A 120 11.45 -2.76 2.43
N SER A 121 11.23 -1.58 3.05
CA SER A 121 10.02 -1.35 3.85
C SER A 121 8.74 -1.48 3.02
N HIS A 122 8.72 -1.03 1.75
CA HIS A 122 7.62 -1.29 0.83
C HIS A 122 7.39 -2.78 0.58
N TRP A 123 8.47 -3.52 0.35
CA TRP A 123 8.37 -4.96 0.09
C TRP A 123 7.80 -5.72 1.29
N ILE A 124 8.23 -5.37 2.51
CA ILE A 124 7.70 -5.93 3.76
C ILE A 124 6.24 -5.53 3.96
N GLY A 125 5.93 -4.24 3.79
CA GLY A 125 4.61 -3.67 3.97
C GLY A 125 3.57 -4.19 2.97
N GLY A 126 3.98 -4.51 1.74
CA GLY A 126 3.09 -4.94 0.66
C GLY A 126 2.28 -6.19 0.99
N MET A 127 2.89 -7.20 1.57
CA MET A 127 2.18 -8.43 1.99
C MET A 127 1.63 -8.38 3.41
N GLY A 128 1.78 -7.24 4.10
CA GLY A 128 1.38 -7.12 5.49
C GLY A 128 2.38 -7.76 6.46
N VAL A 129 2.86 -6.95 7.39
CA VAL A 129 3.92 -7.34 8.32
C VAL A 129 3.51 -8.52 9.20
N LEU A 130 2.25 -8.55 9.65
CA LEU A 130 1.78 -9.62 10.53
C LEU A 130 1.51 -10.92 9.79
N VAL A 131 1.07 -10.87 8.53
CA VAL A 131 0.96 -12.08 7.70
C VAL A 131 2.35 -12.67 7.49
N PHE A 132 3.38 -11.84 7.31
CA PHE A 132 4.77 -12.28 7.27
C PHE A 132 5.22 -12.93 8.59
N ILE A 133 4.95 -12.28 9.72
CA ILE A 133 5.25 -12.82 11.06
C ILE A 133 4.50 -14.13 11.29
N LEU A 134 3.22 -14.22 10.92
CA LEU A 134 2.41 -15.43 11.07
C LEU A 134 2.87 -16.59 10.18
N ALA A 135 3.41 -16.29 9.00
CA ALA A 135 4.00 -17.33 8.15
C ALA A 135 5.27 -17.95 8.78
N LEU A 136 6.03 -17.15 9.54
CA LEU A 136 7.28 -17.56 10.19
C LEU A 136 7.06 -18.20 11.58
N LEU A 137 6.05 -17.77 12.33
CA LEU A 137 5.86 -18.21 13.73
C LEU A 137 4.96 -19.45 13.84
N PRO A 138 5.29 -20.40 14.73
CA PRO A 138 4.47 -21.59 15.01
C PRO A 138 3.32 -21.26 15.97
N MET A 139 2.41 -20.38 15.63
CA MET A 139 1.20 -20.12 16.43
C MET A 139 0.12 -21.17 16.17
N LYS A 140 -0.55 -21.62 17.23
CA LYS A 140 -1.63 -22.63 17.17
C LYS A 140 -2.99 -22.00 17.49
N GLY A 141 -4.05 -22.42 16.79
CA GLY A 141 -5.44 -22.14 17.16
C GLY A 141 -6.12 -20.95 16.46
N GLY A 142 -7.31 -20.57 16.94
CA GLY A 142 -8.17 -19.51 16.38
C GLY A 142 -7.59 -18.09 16.41
N SER A 143 -6.59 -17.86 17.26
CA SER A 143 -5.87 -16.59 17.36
C SER A 143 -5.26 -16.11 16.03
N VAL A 144 -4.76 -17.04 15.21
CA VAL A 144 -4.19 -16.74 13.88
C VAL A 144 -5.25 -16.19 12.93
N MET A 145 -6.47 -16.74 12.97
CA MET A 145 -7.58 -16.29 12.12
C MET A 145 -7.99 -14.85 12.48
N ASN A 146 -8.03 -14.51 13.76
CA ASN A 146 -8.40 -13.16 14.20
C ASN A 146 -7.36 -12.11 13.78
N LEU A 147 -6.07 -12.43 13.83
CA LEU A 147 -5.00 -11.56 13.35
C LEU A 147 -5.06 -11.36 11.83
N MET A 148 -5.24 -12.44 11.07
CA MET A 148 -5.36 -12.33 9.60
C MET A 148 -6.61 -11.56 9.15
N LYS A 149 -7.74 -11.74 9.83
CA LYS A 149 -8.94 -10.94 9.56
C LYS A 149 -8.73 -9.46 9.84
N ALA A 150 -7.90 -9.12 10.83
CA ALA A 150 -7.60 -7.75 11.19
C ALA A 150 -6.66 -7.06 10.18
N GLU A 151 -5.77 -7.80 9.52
CA GLU A 151 -4.81 -7.26 8.57
C GLU A 151 -5.29 -7.31 7.11
N SER A 152 -6.19 -8.21 6.79
CA SER A 152 -6.75 -8.37 5.43
C SER A 152 -8.28 -8.42 5.49
N PRO A 153 -8.97 -7.36 5.89
CA PRO A 153 -10.41 -7.28 5.88
C PRO A 153 -10.91 -7.12 4.45
N GLY A 154 -11.39 -8.19 3.85
CA GLY A 154 -12.05 -8.17 2.55
C GLY A 154 -13.34 -8.99 2.56
N PRO A 155 -14.33 -8.70 1.71
CA PRO A 155 -15.62 -9.39 1.71
C PRO A 155 -15.55 -10.89 1.38
N THR A 156 -14.38 -11.41 1.00
CA THR A 156 -14.20 -12.79 0.52
C THR A 156 -13.39 -13.71 1.44
N VAL A 157 -12.85 -13.23 2.56
CA VAL A 157 -11.96 -14.02 3.44
C VAL A 157 -12.66 -15.16 4.18
N SER A 158 -14.01 -15.17 4.22
CA SER A 158 -14.77 -16.11 5.05
C SER A 158 -14.95 -17.54 4.49
N LYS A 159 -14.59 -17.83 3.24
CA LYS A 159 -14.96 -19.12 2.62
C LYS A 159 -13.81 -20.05 2.20
N PHE A 160 -12.55 -19.66 2.33
CA PHE A 160 -11.53 -20.39 1.57
C PHE A 160 -10.55 -21.26 2.33
N VAL A 161 -10.51 -21.39 3.67
CA VAL A 161 -9.45 -22.28 4.18
C VAL A 161 -9.68 -22.95 5.53
N PRO A 162 -9.63 -24.30 5.56
CA PRO A 162 -9.43 -25.07 6.81
C PRO A 162 -8.00 -24.93 7.39
N ARG A 163 -7.04 -24.36 6.60
CA ARG A 163 -5.63 -24.23 7.00
C ARG A 163 -5.06 -22.87 6.62
N VAL A 164 -5.43 -21.84 7.36
CA VAL A 164 -5.00 -20.44 7.20
C VAL A 164 -3.48 -20.28 6.94
N ARG A 165 -2.66 -21.03 7.66
CA ARG A 165 -1.19 -21.00 7.55
C ARG A 165 -0.69 -21.51 6.19
N GLY A 166 -1.33 -22.52 5.62
CA GLY A 166 -0.95 -23.07 4.32
C GLY A 166 -1.19 -22.06 3.20
N THR A 167 -2.31 -21.35 3.25
CA THR A 167 -2.66 -20.32 2.26
C THR A 167 -1.71 -19.12 2.34
N ALA A 168 -1.43 -18.60 3.53
CA ALA A 168 -0.48 -17.52 3.72
C ALA A 168 0.89 -17.87 3.10
N LYS A 169 1.39 -19.10 3.36
CA LYS A 169 2.66 -19.56 2.78
C LYS A 169 2.65 -19.56 1.25
N ILE A 170 1.57 -20.02 0.62
CA ILE A 170 1.45 -20.06 -0.85
C ILE A 170 1.41 -18.63 -1.41
N LEU A 171 0.63 -17.72 -0.80
CA LEU A 171 0.56 -16.33 -1.24
C LEU A 171 1.93 -15.64 -1.14
N TYR A 172 2.71 -15.91 -0.06
CA TYR A 172 4.08 -15.43 0.06
C TYR A 172 5.00 -15.98 -1.01
N GLN A 173 4.88 -17.26 -1.35
CA GLN A 173 5.68 -17.88 -2.41
C GLN A 173 5.37 -17.24 -3.77
N ILE A 174 4.08 -16.95 -4.06
CA ILE A 174 3.67 -16.23 -5.27
C ILE A 174 4.28 -14.82 -5.28
N TYR A 175 4.15 -14.09 -4.17
CA TYR A 175 4.70 -12.73 -4.03
C TYR A 175 6.22 -12.70 -4.27
N LEU A 176 6.95 -13.58 -3.60
CA LEU A 176 8.40 -13.73 -3.76
C LEU A 176 8.76 -14.12 -5.21
N GLY A 177 8.06 -15.08 -5.80
CA GLY A 177 8.30 -15.52 -7.17
C GLY A 177 8.07 -14.40 -8.19
N MET A 178 7.00 -13.63 -8.05
CA MET A 178 6.73 -12.47 -8.90
C MET A 178 7.77 -11.36 -8.70
N THR A 179 8.22 -11.12 -7.47
CA THR A 179 9.29 -10.14 -7.18
C THR A 179 10.60 -10.56 -7.85
N LEU A 180 11.03 -11.82 -7.69
CA LEU A 180 12.25 -12.34 -8.31
C LEU A 180 12.16 -12.31 -9.84
N PHE A 181 11.00 -12.63 -10.41
CA PHE A 181 10.77 -12.53 -11.85
C PHE A 181 10.90 -11.08 -12.34
N THR A 182 10.36 -10.11 -11.61
CA THR A 182 10.48 -8.68 -11.95
C THR A 182 11.94 -8.22 -11.89
N ILE A 183 12.68 -8.59 -10.83
CA ILE A 183 14.12 -8.31 -10.71
C ILE A 183 14.87 -8.88 -11.92
N ALA A 184 14.65 -10.15 -12.25
CA ALA A 184 15.32 -10.81 -13.37
C ALA A 184 14.99 -10.12 -14.72
N ALA A 185 13.73 -9.74 -14.96
CA ALA A 185 13.32 -9.03 -16.16
C ALA A 185 14.00 -7.66 -16.29
N LEU A 186 14.10 -6.90 -15.18
CA LEU A 186 14.79 -5.61 -15.16
C LEU A 186 16.30 -5.76 -15.38
N LEU A 187 16.94 -6.75 -14.77
CA LEU A 187 18.37 -7.04 -14.99
C LEU A 187 18.65 -7.44 -16.44
N LEU A 188 17.82 -8.30 -17.02
CA LEU A 188 17.95 -8.73 -18.42
C LEU A 188 17.71 -7.58 -19.41
N SER A 189 16.96 -6.54 -19.00
CA SER A 189 16.80 -5.30 -19.79
C SER A 189 18.00 -4.35 -19.70
N GLY A 190 19.06 -4.71 -18.97
CA GLY A 190 20.26 -3.89 -18.77
C GLY A 190 20.17 -2.83 -17.67
N MET A 191 19.19 -2.92 -16.77
CA MET A 191 19.09 -2.01 -15.60
C MET A 191 20.17 -2.38 -14.56
N LYS A 192 20.71 -1.38 -13.86
CA LYS A 192 21.67 -1.59 -12.76
C LYS A 192 21.07 -2.48 -11.67
N THR A 193 21.90 -3.29 -11.03
CA THR A 193 21.45 -4.29 -10.04
C THR A 193 20.71 -3.64 -8.87
N PHE A 194 21.24 -2.54 -8.33
CA PHE A 194 20.63 -1.82 -7.22
C PHE A 194 19.24 -1.29 -7.58
N ASP A 195 19.11 -0.62 -8.73
CA ASP A 195 17.84 -0.08 -9.22
C ASP A 195 16.84 -1.21 -9.51
N SER A 196 17.30 -2.30 -10.12
CA SER A 196 16.43 -3.46 -10.41
C SER A 196 15.83 -4.07 -9.15
N VAL A 197 16.61 -4.20 -8.08
CA VAL A 197 16.17 -4.78 -6.81
C VAL A 197 15.22 -3.81 -6.09
N THR A 198 15.60 -2.55 -5.96
CA THR A 198 14.84 -1.55 -5.20
C THR A 198 13.52 -1.21 -5.89
N LEU A 199 13.52 -1.01 -7.22
CA LEU A 199 12.30 -0.72 -7.97
C LEU A 199 11.36 -1.94 -8.05
N ALA A 200 11.90 -3.16 -8.18
CA ALA A 200 11.06 -4.35 -8.12
C ALA A 200 10.43 -4.54 -6.74
N MET A 201 11.14 -4.21 -5.64
CA MET A 201 10.58 -4.21 -4.28
C MET A 201 9.46 -3.18 -4.13
N GLY A 202 9.66 -1.97 -4.65
CA GLY A 202 8.64 -0.92 -4.64
C GLY A 202 7.42 -1.28 -5.50
N ALA A 203 7.62 -1.85 -6.69
CA ALA A 203 6.51 -2.33 -7.53
C ALA A 203 5.76 -3.49 -6.88
N ALA A 204 6.47 -4.44 -6.26
CA ALA A 204 5.86 -5.58 -5.56
C ALA A 204 5.03 -5.15 -4.35
N GLY A 205 5.57 -4.24 -3.54
CA GLY A 205 4.85 -3.66 -2.42
C GLY A 205 3.77 -2.66 -2.83
N THR A 206 3.77 -2.22 -4.09
CA THR A 206 2.97 -1.08 -4.59
C THR A 206 3.21 0.19 -3.77
N GLY A 207 4.51 0.55 -3.58
CA GLY A 207 4.89 1.63 -2.67
C GLY A 207 5.53 2.87 -3.31
N GLY A 208 6.22 2.76 -4.46
CA GLY A 208 6.60 3.88 -5.30
C GLY A 208 7.83 4.69 -4.93
N PHE A 209 8.60 4.34 -3.90
CA PHE A 209 9.86 5.02 -3.65
C PHE A 209 10.87 4.78 -4.77
N ALA A 210 11.22 5.84 -5.48
CA ALA A 210 12.30 5.84 -6.45
C ALA A 210 13.66 6.06 -5.75
N VAL A 211 14.72 5.68 -6.46
CA VAL A 211 16.12 5.88 -6.02
C VAL A 211 16.78 7.07 -6.70
N LEU A 212 16.10 7.68 -7.67
CA LEU A 212 16.54 8.86 -8.40
C LEU A 212 15.51 9.98 -8.27
N ASN A 213 15.98 11.23 -8.27
CA ASN A 213 15.13 12.42 -8.21
C ASN A 213 14.19 12.53 -9.42
N SER A 214 14.63 12.03 -10.58
CA SER A 214 13.84 11.97 -11.81
C SER A 214 12.78 10.85 -11.81
N GLY A 215 12.63 10.12 -10.71
CA GLY A 215 11.72 8.98 -10.64
C GLY A 215 12.07 7.88 -11.64
N CYS A 216 11.09 7.44 -12.43
CA CYS A 216 11.27 6.42 -13.47
C CYS A 216 11.45 6.99 -14.89
N ALA A 217 11.60 8.32 -15.04
CA ALA A 217 11.71 8.97 -16.36
C ALA A 217 12.96 8.57 -17.15
N VAL A 218 14.09 8.33 -16.44
CA VAL A 218 15.38 8.02 -17.08
C VAL A 218 15.51 6.59 -17.61
N TYR A 219 14.63 5.71 -17.22
CA TYR A 219 14.69 4.31 -17.63
C TYR A 219 14.19 4.13 -19.07
N THR A 220 14.73 3.12 -19.74
CA THR A 220 14.38 2.83 -21.13
C THR A 220 12.89 2.48 -21.31
N PRO A 221 12.32 2.66 -22.50
CA PRO A 221 10.93 2.30 -22.78
C PRO A 221 10.58 0.85 -22.38
N LEU A 222 11.52 -0.09 -22.58
CA LEU A 222 11.33 -1.49 -22.18
C LEU A 222 11.23 -1.64 -20.68
N GLN A 223 12.12 -0.96 -19.92
CA GLN A 223 12.13 -0.99 -18.45
C GLN A 223 10.86 -0.37 -17.87
N GLN A 224 10.39 0.72 -18.46
CA GLN A 224 9.13 1.34 -18.08
C GLN A 224 7.93 0.39 -18.31
N TRP A 225 7.89 -0.34 -19.43
CA TRP A 225 6.85 -1.34 -19.67
C TRP A 225 6.94 -2.53 -18.70
N ILE A 226 8.13 -3.01 -18.36
CA ILE A 226 8.30 -4.06 -17.34
C ILE A 226 7.74 -3.61 -15.99
N LEU A 227 8.06 -2.38 -15.56
CA LEU A 227 7.51 -1.80 -14.32
C LEU A 227 5.99 -1.62 -14.40
N THR A 228 5.46 -1.14 -15.51
CA THR A 228 4.00 -1.00 -15.72
C THR A 228 3.27 -2.33 -15.55
N ILE A 229 3.76 -3.35 -16.23
CA ILE A 229 3.17 -4.70 -16.16
C ILE A 229 3.30 -5.28 -14.75
N ALA A 230 4.45 -5.08 -14.10
CA ALA A 230 4.67 -5.52 -12.73
C ALA A 230 3.68 -4.84 -11.77
N MET A 231 3.56 -3.52 -11.79
CA MET A 231 2.61 -2.78 -10.95
C MET A 231 1.18 -3.29 -11.15
N ILE A 232 0.72 -3.38 -12.39
CA ILE A 232 -0.62 -3.89 -12.72
C ILE A 232 -0.81 -5.32 -12.21
N ALA A 233 0.19 -6.18 -12.36
CA ALA A 233 0.12 -7.56 -11.89
C ALA A 233 0.05 -7.64 -10.35
N PHE A 234 0.84 -6.87 -9.60
CA PHE A 234 0.76 -6.84 -8.14
C PHE A 234 -0.54 -6.21 -7.62
N GLY A 235 -1.22 -5.38 -8.40
CA GLY A 235 -2.55 -4.84 -8.12
C GLY A 235 -3.70 -5.84 -8.31
N VAL A 236 -3.48 -7.00 -8.91
CA VAL A 236 -4.49 -8.07 -9.04
C VAL A 236 -4.59 -8.85 -7.72
N ASN A 237 -5.80 -9.32 -7.41
CA ASN A 237 -6.04 -10.21 -6.27
C ASN A 237 -5.14 -11.46 -6.34
N PHE A 238 -4.36 -11.72 -5.30
CA PHE A 238 -3.42 -12.86 -5.26
C PHE A 238 -4.11 -14.23 -5.36
N ASN A 239 -5.39 -14.32 -5.01
CA ASN A 239 -6.18 -15.53 -5.23
C ASN A 239 -6.34 -15.87 -6.73
N PHE A 240 -6.29 -14.87 -7.62
CA PHE A 240 -6.26 -15.09 -9.06
C PHE A 240 -5.06 -15.96 -9.47
N TYR A 241 -3.87 -15.63 -8.99
CA TYR A 241 -2.64 -16.40 -9.28
C TYR A 241 -2.69 -17.79 -8.67
N TYR A 242 -3.21 -17.91 -7.45
CA TYR A 242 -3.42 -19.21 -6.82
C TYR A 242 -4.35 -20.11 -7.66
N LEU A 243 -5.46 -19.59 -8.16
CA LEU A 243 -6.38 -20.32 -9.02
C LEU A 243 -5.75 -20.71 -10.36
N MET A 244 -4.92 -19.82 -10.93
CA MET A 244 -4.17 -20.12 -12.15
C MET A 244 -3.19 -21.29 -11.94
N LEU A 245 -2.44 -21.29 -10.83
CA LEU A 245 -1.54 -22.39 -10.46
C LEU A 245 -2.30 -23.71 -10.21
N CYS A 246 -3.51 -23.64 -9.66
CA CYS A 246 -4.38 -24.78 -9.46
C CYS A 246 -5.11 -25.26 -10.75
N LYS A 247 -4.73 -24.74 -11.94
CA LYS A 247 -5.34 -25.03 -13.24
C LYS A 247 -6.86 -24.71 -13.32
N LYS A 248 -7.34 -23.79 -12.46
CA LYS A 248 -8.72 -23.29 -12.45
C LYS A 248 -8.83 -21.93 -13.16
N GLY A 249 -8.17 -21.75 -14.30
CA GLY A 249 -8.07 -20.48 -15.01
C GLY A 249 -9.42 -19.86 -15.40
N LYS A 250 -10.42 -20.67 -15.77
CA LYS A 250 -11.79 -20.17 -16.06
C LYS A 250 -12.40 -19.46 -14.85
N ALA A 251 -12.24 -20.00 -13.65
CA ALA A 251 -12.75 -19.38 -12.42
C ALA A 251 -11.97 -18.09 -12.08
N ALA A 252 -10.67 -18.06 -12.33
CA ALA A 252 -9.85 -16.86 -12.13
C ALA A 252 -10.30 -15.69 -13.03
N ILE A 253 -10.46 -15.96 -14.35
CA ILE A 253 -10.82 -14.93 -15.34
C ILE A 253 -12.30 -14.52 -15.22
N SER A 254 -13.18 -15.38 -14.68
CA SER A 254 -14.60 -15.05 -14.50
C SER A 254 -14.86 -14.07 -13.35
N SER A 255 -13.88 -13.78 -12.49
CA SER A 255 -14.01 -12.80 -11.41
C SER A 255 -14.43 -11.44 -11.94
N GLN A 256 -15.53 -10.90 -11.39
CA GLN A 256 -16.07 -9.60 -11.78
C GLN A 256 -15.09 -8.46 -11.41
N GLU A 257 -14.40 -8.59 -10.27
CA GLU A 257 -13.42 -7.61 -9.83
C GLU A 257 -12.25 -7.51 -10.80
N VAL A 258 -11.65 -8.64 -11.16
CA VAL A 258 -10.47 -8.68 -12.06
C VAL A 258 -10.84 -8.13 -13.45
N ARG A 259 -12.00 -8.50 -13.98
CA ARG A 259 -12.47 -7.97 -15.27
C ARG A 259 -12.72 -6.46 -15.23
N ALA A 260 -13.34 -5.96 -14.16
CA ALA A 260 -13.58 -4.54 -14.00
C ALA A 260 -12.25 -3.76 -13.83
N TYR A 261 -11.31 -4.30 -13.07
CA TYR A 261 -9.99 -3.71 -12.89
C TYR A 261 -9.26 -3.52 -14.23
N PHE A 262 -9.16 -4.55 -15.06
CA PHE A 262 -8.55 -4.44 -16.37
C PHE A 262 -9.31 -3.51 -17.31
N LEU A 263 -10.66 -3.53 -17.27
CA LEU A 263 -11.47 -2.63 -18.07
C LEU A 263 -11.23 -1.15 -17.68
N ILE A 264 -11.16 -0.85 -16.40
CA ILE A 264 -10.86 0.51 -15.92
C ILE A 264 -9.49 0.96 -16.42
N ILE A 265 -8.46 0.11 -16.32
CA ILE A 265 -7.11 0.42 -16.81
C ILE A 265 -7.11 0.71 -18.32
N LEU A 266 -7.77 -0.14 -19.10
CA LEU A 266 -7.83 0.03 -20.56
C LEU A 266 -8.59 1.30 -20.95
N LEU A 267 -9.73 1.59 -20.34
CA LEU A 267 -10.51 2.79 -20.61
C LEU A 267 -9.76 4.05 -20.19
N ALA A 268 -9.25 4.11 -18.96
CA ALA A 268 -8.50 5.25 -18.46
C ALA A 268 -7.22 5.48 -19.28
N GLY A 269 -6.45 4.43 -19.52
CA GLY A 269 -5.23 4.49 -20.32
C GLY A 269 -5.50 4.95 -21.76
N GLY A 270 -6.56 4.44 -22.38
CA GLY A 270 -6.97 4.85 -23.73
C GLY A 270 -7.38 6.32 -23.82
N VAL A 271 -8.24 6.77 -22.88
CA VAL A 271 -8.70 8.19 -22.85
C VAL A 271 -7.53 9.14 -22.56
N ILE A 272 -6.67 8.83 -21.58
CA ILE A 272 -5.50 9.63 -21.25
C ILE A 272 -4.52 9.65 -22.41
N SER A 273 -4.24 8.50 -23.05
CA SER A 273 -3.36 8.46 -24.24
C SER A 273 -3.84 9.36 -25.36
N TRP A 274 -5.14 9.35 -25.63
CA TRP A 274 -5.75 10.21 -26.62
C TRP A 274 -5.68 11.70 -26.22
N ASN A 275 -5.96 12.03 -24.97
CA ASN A 275 -6.01 13.41 -24.48
C ASN A 275 -4.60 14.04 -24.39
N THR A 276 -3.57 13.24 -24.06
CA THR A 276 -2.19 13.70 -23.91
C THR A 276 -1.35 13.56 -25.20
N TYR A 277 -1.88 12.90 -26.26
CA TYR A 277 -1.15 12.68 -27.50
C TYR A 277 -0.51 13.96 -28.08
N PRO A 278 -1.16 15.15 -28.08
CA PRO A 278 -0.54 16.38 -28.62
C PRO A 278 0.72 16.82 -27.86
N MET A 279 0.96 16.32 -26.65
CA MET A 279 2.13 16.67 -25.82
C MET A 279 3.35 15.77 -26.12
N TYR A 280 3.17 14.67 -26.86
CA TYR A 280 4.21 13.67 -27.11
C TYR A 280 4.58 13.58 -28.60
N HIS A 281 5.80 13.12 -28.88
CA HIS A 281 6.33 13.00 -30.24
C HIS A 281 5.75 11.83 -31.02
N SER A 282 5.22 10.81 -30.32
CA SER A 282 4.67 9.61 -30.95
C SER A 282 3.51 9.00 -30.16
N ILE A 283 2.63 8.28 -30.88
CA ILE A 283 1.55 7.50 -30.26
C ILE A 283 2.10 6.49 -29.24
N GLY A 284 3.22 5.83 -29.57
CA GLY A 284 3.84 4.84 -28.69
C GLY A 284 4.32 5.44 -27.37
N GLU A 285 4.82 6.67 -27.40
CA GLU A 285 5.23 7.38 -26.18
C GLU A 285 4.02 7.81 -25.35
N ALA A 286 3.00 8.40 -25.97
CA ALA A 286 1.76 8.78 -25.29
C ALA A 286 1.10 7.58 -24.61
N VAL A 287 0.98 6.43 -25.33
CA VAL A 287 0.41 5.19 -24.77
C VAL A 287 1.27 4.65 -23.61
N ARG A 288 2.59 4.58 -23.77
CA ARG A 288 3.49 4.11 -22.72
C ARG A 288 3.34 4.94 -21.46
N THR A 289 3.43 6.26 -21.59
CA THR A 289 3.39 7.19 -20.44
C THR A 289 2.01 7.18 -19.76
N ALA A 290 0.93 7.17 -20.55
CA ALA A 290 -0.43 7.09 -20.01
C ALA A 290 -0.68 5.79 -19.25
N PHE A 291 -0.33 4.62 -19.82
CA PHE A 291 -0.51 3.33 -19.15
C PHE A 291 0.41 3.15 -17.96
N PHE A 292 1.61 3.75 -17.97
CA PHE A 292 2.49 3.77 -16.80
C PHE A 292 1.82 4.52 -15.65
N GLN A 293 1.33 5.74 -15.89
CA GLN A 293 0.69 6.55 -14.85
C GLN A 293 -0.63 5.95 -14.36
N VAL A 294 -1.48 5.45 -15.28
CA VAL A 294 -2.71 4.74 -14.91
C VAL A 294 -2.39 3.50 -14.08
N GLY A 295 -1.42 2.68 -14.51
CA GLY A 295 -0.97 1.51 -13.75
C GLY A 295 -0.44 1.90 -12.38
N SER A 296 0.39 2.92 -12.30
CA SER A 296 0.96 3.44 -11.06
C SER A 296 -0.11 3.92 -10.07
N ILE A 297 -1.06 4.73 -10.53
CA ILE A 297 -2.08 5.36 -9.67
C ILE A 297 -3.15 4.35 -9.23
N ILE A 298 -3.71 3.53 -10.14
CA ILE A 298 -4.77 2.58 -9.77
C ILE A 298 -4.26 1.48 -8.85
N THR A 299 -3.00 1.07 -9.00
CA THR A 299 -2.39 0.08 -8.12
C THR A 299 -1.89 0.68 -6.81
N THR A 300 -2.00 2.01 -6.69
CA THR A 300 -1.47 2.78 -5.57
C THR A 300 0.05 2.61 -5.39
N THR A 301 0.78 2.43 -6.49
CA THR A 301 2.25 2.31 -6.46
C THR A 301 2.92 3.68 -6.34
N GLY A 302 2.50 4.68 -7.14
CA GLY A 302 3.03 6.04 -7.05
C GLY A 302 4.31 6.33 -7.83
N TYR A 303 4.86 5.38 -8.61
CA TYR A 303 5.95 5.68 -9.54
C TYR A 303 5.52 6.66 -10.63
N SER A 304 6.41 7.55 -11.04
CA SER A 304 6.17 8.48 -12.14
C SER A 304 7.28 8.46 -13.19
N THR A 305 6.89 8.61 -14.46
CA THR A 305 7.79 8.78 -15.60
C THR A 305 7.70 10.18 -16.19
N THR A 306 6.76 10.99 -15.74
CA THR A 306 6.50 12.34 -16.19
C THR A 306 5.78 13.11 -15.09
N ASP A 307 5.86 14.43 -15.18
CA ASP A 307 5.04 15.32 -14.36
C ASP A 307 3.61 15.37 -14.93
N PHE A 308 2.71 14.58 -14.36
CA PHE A 308 1.31 14.55 -14.79
C PHE A 308 0.50 15.76 -14.29
N ASP A 309 1.07 16.60 -13.44
CA ASP A 309 0.44 17.85 -13.04
C ASP A 309 0.36 18.85 -14.20
N LEU A 310 1.25 18.69 -15.17
CA LEU A 310 1.23 19.46 -16.42
C LEU A 310 0.26 18.91 -17.48
N TRP A 311 -0.42 17.80 -17.21
CA TRP A 311 -1.36 17.20 -18.16
C TRP A 311 -2.68 17.97 -18.25
N PRO A 312 -3.42 17.82 -19.37
CA PRO A 312 -4.75 18.43 -19.51
C PRO A 312 -5.69 17.99 -18.37
N GLU A 313 -6.59 18.88 -17.97
CA GLU A 313 -7.47 18.71 -16.80
C GLU A 313 -8.26 17.39 -16.82
N LEU A 314 -8.73 16.94 -17.99
CA LEU A 314 -9.42 15.65 -18.11
C LEU A 314 -8.55 14.49 -17.62
N SER A 315 -7.27 14.48 -18.02
CA SER A 315 -6.32 13.43 -17.63
C SER A 315 -6.02 13.49 -16.13
N LYS A 316 -5.82 14.68 -15.54
CA LYS A 316 -5.65 14.86 -14.09
C LYS A 316 -6.89 14.37 -13.32
N CYS A 317 -8.09 14.77 -13.75
CA CYS A 317 -9.33 14.31 -13.11
C CYS A 317 -9.48 12.77 -13.14
N ILE A 318 -9.15 12.13 -14.28
CA ILE A 318 -9.18 10.65 -14.35
C ILE A 318 -8.19 10.06 -13.37
N LEU A 319 -6.95 10.56 -13.28
CA LEU A 319 -5.96 10.06 -12.31
C LEU A 319 -6.46 10.24 -10.87
N VAL A 320 -7.00 11.40 -10.51
CA VAL A 320 -7.58 11.63 -9.18
C VAL A 320 -8.72 10.66 -8.88
N MET A 321 -9.60 10.37 -9.85
CA MET A 321 -10.65 9.35 -9.66
C MET A 321 -10.06 7.95 -9.43
N LEU A 322 -9.00 7.59 -10.14
CA LEU A 322 -8.29 6.33 -9.94
C LEU A 322 -7.66 6.22 -8.55
N MET A 323 -7.21 7.34 -7.95
CA MET A 323 -6.69 7.36 -6.57
C MET A 323 -7.72 6.82 -5.57
N PHE A 324 -8.99 7.13 -5.74
CA PHE A 324 -10.05 6.64 -4.86
C PHE A 324 -10.45 5.18 -5.16
N ILE A 325 -10.45 4.79 -6.43
CA ILE A 325 -10.87 3.42 -6.81
C ILE A 325 -9.90 2.39 -6.23
N GLY A 326 -8.60 2.57 -6.45
CA GLY A 326 -7.57 1.67 -5.97
C GLY A 326 -7.52 0.32 -6.72
N ALA A 327 -6.76 -0.63 -6.16
CA ALA A 327 -6.54 -1.96 -6.73
C ALA A 327 -7.61 -3.00 -6.35
N CYS A 328 -7.40 -4.27 -6.71
CA CYS A 328 -8.26 -5.38 -6.30
C CYS A 328 -8.14 -5.68 -4.79
N ALA A 329 -9.21 -6.12 -4.17
CA ALA A 329 -9.16 -6.65 -2.81
C ALA A 329 -8.27 -7.91 -2.75
N GLY A 330 -7.43 -8.02 -1.70
CA GLY A 330 -6.47 -9.12 -1.60
C GLY A 330 -5.29 -9.00 -2.56
N SER A 331 -4.96 -7.79 -3.01
CA SER A 331 -3.70 -7.39 -3.64
C SER A 331 -2.82 -6.61 -2.65
N THR A 332 -1.65 -6.18 -3.07
CA THR A 332 -0.77 -5.31 -2.28
C THR A 332 -1.22 -3.84 -2.28
N GLY A 333 -2.04 -3.43 -3.26
CA GLY A 333 -2.48 -2.04 -3.42
C GLY A 333 -3.40 -1.52 -2.33
N GLY A 334 -3.46 -0.21 -2.16
CA GLY A 334 -4.34 0.54 -1.26
C GLY A 334 -5.69 0.93 -1.89
N GLY A 335 -6.26 2.06 -1.44
CA GLY A 335 -7.53 2.62 -1.94
C GLY A 335 -8.78 1.90 -1.43
N ILE A 336 -9.96 2.35 -1.89
CA ILE A 336 -11.27 1.80 -1.49
C ILE A 336 -11.47 0.37 -1.96
N LYS A 337 -10.82 -0.05 -3.03
CA LYS A 337 -10.85 -1.33 -3.74
C LYS A 337 -11.98 -1.43 -4.76
N VAL A 338 -11.61 -1.99 -5.92
CA VAL A 338 -12.54 -2.19 -7.06
C VAL A 338 -13.78 -2.98 -6.65
N SER A 339 -13.66 -4.02 -5.81
CA SER A 339 -14.80 -4.82 -5.33
C SER A 339 -15.82 -4.00 -4.57
N ARG A 340 -15.39 -3.09 -3.68
CA ARG A 340 -16.31 -2.22 -2.93
C ARG A 340 -17.04 -1.26 -3.87
N ILE A 341 -16.33 -0.64 -4.81
CA ILE A 341 -16.94 0.25 -5.81
C ILE A 341 -18.01 -0.51 -6.63
N LEU A 342 -17.70 -1.72 -7.09
CA LEU A 342 -18.68 -2.54 -7.83
C LEU A 342 -19.92 -2.89 -7.00
N ILE A 343 -19.73 -3.23 -5.71
CA ILE A 343 -20.85 -3.54 -4.81
C ILE A 343 -21.68 -2.29 -4.55
N LEU A 344 -21.06 -1.12 -4.33
CA LEU A 344 -21.76 0.16 -4.18
C LEU A 344 -22.60 0.51 -5.43
N LEU A 345 -22.03 0.39 -6.63
CA LEU A 345 -22.76 0.61 -7.88
C LEU A 345 -23.95 -0.35 -8.06
N LYS A 346 -23.76 -1.62 -7.69
CA LYS A 346 -24.86 -2.61 -7.68
C LYS A 346 -25.92 -2.29 -6.63
N THR A 347 -25.53 -1.72 -5.48
CA THR A 347 -26.46 -1.25 -4.45
C THR A 347 -27.32 -0.11 -4.98
N VAL A 348 -26.71 0.90 -5.59
CA VAL A 348 -27.44 2.00 -6.23
C VAL A 348 -28.41 1.47 -7.29
N LYS A 349 -27.96 0.57 -8.19
CA LYS A 349 -28.80 -0.04 -9.21
C LYS A 349 -29.97 -0.83 -8.62
N LYS A 350 -29.75 -1.51 -7.50
CA LYS A 350 -30.83 -2.24 -6.78
C LYS A 350 -31.85 -1.27 -6.20
N GLU A 351 -31.41 -0.20 -5.53
CA GLU A 351 -32.29 0.80 -4.92
C GLU A 351 -33.15 1.52 -5.98
N LEU A 352 -32.53 1.95 -7.09
CA LEU A 352 -33.28 2.51 -8.23
C LEU A 352 -34.30 1.49 -8.79
N GLY A 353 -33.92 0.21 -8.90
CA GLY A 353 -34.81 -0.85 -9.34
C GLY A 353 -35.97 -1.14 -8.37
N SER A 354 -35.76 -0.93 -7.05
CA SER A 354 -36.80 -1.08 -6.03
C SER A 354 -37.81 0.05 -6.04
N ILE A 355 -37.39 1.27 -6.43
CA ILE A 355 -38.30 2.42 -6.62
C ILE A 355 -39.24 2.14 -7.82
N VAL A 356 -38.70 1.63 -8.94
CA VAL A 356 -39.46 1.37 -10.14
C VAL A 356 -40.37 0.12 -10.00
N HIS A 357 -39.88 -0.89 -9.28
CA HIS A 357 -40.57 -2.16 -9.06
C HIS A 357 -40.63 -2.55 -7.58
N PRO A 358 -41.48 -1.92 -6.73
CA PRO A 358 -41.49 -2.09 -5.27
C PRO A 358 -41.69 -3.51 -4.76
N ARG A 359 -42.39 -4.37 -5.56
CA ARG A 359 -42.65 -5.77 -5.21
C ARG A 359 -41.52 -6.74 -5.59
N SER A 360 -40.46 -6.24 -6.25
CA SER A 360 -39.36 -7.08 -6.72
C SER A 360 -38.29 -7.25 -5.64
N ILE A 361 -38.13 -8.46 -5.14
CA ILE A 361 -37.05 -8.80 -4.17
C ILE A 361 -35.79 -9.20 -4.96
N LYS A 362 -34.88 -8.25 -5.18
CA LYS A 362 -33.58 -8.52 -5.82
C LYS A 362 -32.47 -8.58 -4.81
N ARG A 363 -31.70 -9.67 -4.79
CA ARG A 363 -30.47 -9.79 -4.00
C ARG A 363 -29.27 -9.34 -4.83
N ILE A 364 -28.37 -8.56 -4.22
CA ILE A 364 -27.09 -8.19 -4.85
C ILE A 364 -26.24 -9.45 -4.93
N ARG A 365 -25.67 -9.71 -6.12
CA ARG A 365 -24.75 -10.83 -6.36
C ARG A 365 -23.37 -10.30 -6.77
N PHE A 366 -22.33 -10.94 -6.24
CA PHE A 366 -20.94 -10.69 -6.59
C PHE A 366 -20.24 -12.06 -6.81
N ASP A 367 -19.60 -12.25 -7.97
CA ASP A 367 -19.05 -13.53 -8.43
C ASP A 367 -20.04 -14.69 -8.24
N ASP A 368 -21.30 -14.49 -8.72
CA ASP A 368 -22.44 -15.42 -8.66
C ASP A 368 -22.94 -15.78 -7.25
N HIS A 369 -22.33 -15.23 -6.20
CA HIS A 369 -22.76 -15.42 -4.82
C HIS A 369 -23.59 -14.23 -4.31
N PRO A 370 -24.65 -14.48 -3.52
CA PRO A 370 -25.38 -13.39 -2.89
C PRO A 370 -24.51 -12.69 -1.85
N VAL A 371 -24.50 -11.36 -1.86
CA VAL A 371 -23.80 -10.54 -0.87
C VAL A 371 -24.66 -10.46 0.39
N GLU A 372 -24.08 -10.81 1.54
CA GLU A 372 -24.75 -10.79 2.84
C GLU A 372 -25.04 -9.34 3.29
N HIS A 373 -26.12 -9.11 4.03
CA HIS A 373 -26.51 -7.79 4.53
C HIS A 373 -25.44 -7.17 5.43
N GLU A 374 -24.72 -7.97 6.20
CA GLU A 374 -23.62 -7.51 7.06
C GLU A 374 -22.47 -6.92 6.25
N VAL A 375 -22.13 -7.54 5.10
CA VAL A 375 -21.10 -7.06 4.19
C VAL A 375 -21.51 -5.73 3.56
N LEU A 376 -22.77 -5.59 3.12
CA LEU A 376 -23.29 -4.33 2.57
C LEU A 376 -23.25 -3.21 3.61
N ARG A 377 -23.69 -3.50 4.83
CA ARG A 377 -23.61 -2.54 5.95
C ARG A 377 -22.17 -2.13 6.24
N ALA A 378 -21.26 -3.10 6.29
CA ALA A 378 -19.84 -2.83 6.55
C ALA A 378 -19.22 -1.92 5.48
N ILE A 379 -19.55 -2.12 4.19
CA ILE A 379 -19.07 -1.28 3.07
C ILE A 379 -19.63 0.14 3.19
N ASN A 380 -20.92 0.30 3.51
CA ASN A 380 -21.53 1.63 3.67
C ASN A 380 -20.92 2.38 4.87
N VAL A 381 -20.73 1.71 6.02
CA VAL A 381 -20.12 2.31 7.20
C VAL A 381 -18.65 2.66 6.92
N PHE A 382 -17.91 1.79 6.20
CA PHE A 382 -16.55 2.10 5.77
C PHE A 382 -16.50 3.40 4.95
N LEU A 383 -17.39 3.56 3.97
CA LEU A 383 -17.42 4.76 3.14
C LEU A 383 -17.73 6.04 3.95
N ILE A 384 -18.67 5.96 4.89
CA ILE A 384 -18.99 7.08 5.78
C ILE A 384 -17.77 7.47 6.62
N VAL A 385 -17.15 6.50 7.27
CA VAL A 385 -15.96 6.72 8.10
C VAL A 385 -14.79 7.26 7.26
N TYR A 386 -14.61 6.72 6.05
CA TYR A 386 -13.60 7.19 5.11
C TYR A 386 -13.80 8.69 4.78
N LEU A 387 -15.02 9.10 4.44
CA LEU A 387 -15.33 10.49 4.12
C LEU A 387 -15.16 11.42 5.34
N VAL A 388 -15.50 10.96 6.53
CA VAL A 388 -15.31 11.72 7.78
C VAL A 388 -13.83 11.94 8.06
N ILE A 389 -12.99 10.88 7.99
CA ILE A 389 -11.54 11.00 8.19
C ILE A 389 -10.95 11.92 7.12
N TYR A 390 -11.30 11.71 5.85
CA TYR A 390 -10.83 12.51 4.73
C TYR A 390 -11.10 14.01 4.95
N SER A 391 -12.35 14.36 5.28
CA SER A 391 -12.75 15.74 5.52
C SER A 391 -12.06 16.36 6.74
N PHE A 392 -11.89 15.58 7.79
CA PHE A 392 -11.25 16.05 9.03
C PHE A 392 -9.74 16.26 8.83
N SER A 393 -9.06 15.32 8.18
CA SER A 393 -7.64 15.45 7.84
C SER A 393 -7.40 16.66 6.95
N MET A 394 -8.23 16.85 5.91
CA MET A 394 -8.15 17.98 5.02
C MET A 394 -8.32 19.33 5.74
N LEU A 395 -9.26 19.42 6.69
CA LEU A 395 -9.47 20.63 7.51
C LEU A 395 -8.23 20.94 8.36
N ILE A 396 -7.62 19.94 9.00
CA ILE A 396 -6.46 20.19 9.85
C ILE A 396 -5.25 20.61 9.02
N ILE A 397 -4.93 19.92 7.92
CA ILE A 397 -3.73 20.26 7.13
C ILE A 397 -3.88 21.59 6.39
N SER A 398 -5.11 22.10 6.19
CA SER A 398 -5.34 23.40 5.55
C SER A 398 -4.79 24.59 6.38
N VAL A 399 -4.45 24.37 7.66
CA VAL A 399 -3.82 25.38 8.53
C VAL A 399 -2.44 25.79 8.00
N ASP A 400 -1.75 24.92 7.26
CA ASP A 400 -0.44 25.21 6.68
C ASP A 400 -0.52 26.17 5.45
N GLY A 401 -1.73 26.53 4.98
CA GLY A 401 -1.94 27.58 3.96
C GLY A 401 -1.68 27.13 2.53
N PHE A 402 -1.59 25.83 2.24
CA PHE A 402 -1.50 25.31 0.88
C PHE A 402 -2.83 25.41 0.13
N SER A 403 -2.77 25.34 -1.21
CA SER A 403 -3.95 25.37 -2.08
C SER A 403 -4.94 24.24 -1.75
N PHE A 404 -6.20 24.45 -2.13
CA PHE A 404 -7.22 23.39 -1.98
C PHE A 404 -6.81 22.11 -2.74
N GLU A 405 -6.26 22.24 -3.95
CA GLU A 405 -5.82 21.14 -4.79
C GLU A 405 -4.70 20.34 -4.10
N THR A 406 -3.69 21.04 -3.56
CA THR A 406 -2.61 20.42 -2.77
C THR A 406 -3.17 19.64 -1.58
N ASN A 407 -3.99 20.28 -0.74
CA ASN A 407 -4.52 19.64 0.47
C ASN A 407 -5.46 18.48 0.15
N PHE A 408 -6.32 18.65 -0.85
CA PHE A 408 -7.22 17.59 -1.30
C PHE A 408 -6.44 16.37 -1.78
N THR A 409 -5.47 16.57 -2.67
CA THR A 409 -4.72 15.43 -3.23
C THR A 409 -3.69 14.87 -2.26
N ALA A 410 -3.17 15.66 -1.29
CA ALA A 410 -2.32 15.16 -0.22
C ALA A 410 -3.04 14.14 0.67
N VAL A 411 -4.28 14.45 1.10
CA VAL A 411 -5.09 13.49 1.86
C VAL A 411 -5.49 12.30 0.99
N ALA A 412 -5.85 12.52 -0.29
CA ALA A 412 -6.15 11.42 -1.21
C ALA A 412 -4.95 10.47 -1.36
N ALA A 413 -3.75 11.02 -1.55
CA ALA A 413 -2.52 10.26 -1.72
C ALA A 413 -2.13 9.47 -0.47
N THR A 414 -2.28 10.06 0.72
CA THR A 414 -1.89 9.41 1.98
C THR A 414 -2.94 8.42 2.47
N LEU A 415 -4.21 8.76 2.46
CA LEU A 415 -5.29 7.87 2.93
C LEU A 415 -5.53 6.67 1.99
N ASN A 416 -5.21 6.80 0.70
CA ASN A 416 -5.28 5.69 -0.26
C ASN A 416 -3.93 5.00 -0.48
N ASN A 417 -2.85 5.44 0.19
CA ASN A 417 -1.50 4.89 0.10
C ASN A 417 -0.95 4.88 -1.34
N ILE A 418 -0.90 6.04 -2.02
CA ILE A 418 -0.51 6.19 -3.44
C ILE A 418 0.85 6.90 -3.60
N GLY A 419 1.12 7.91 -2.77
CA GLY A 419 2.33 8.73 -2.79
C GLY A 419 2.11 10.12 -3.39
N PRO A 420 2.24 10.29 -4.71
CA PRO A 420 2.09 11.62 -5.31
C PRO A 420 0.62 12.07 -5.38
N GLY A 421 0.41 13.37 -5.17
CA GLY A 421 -0.84 14.08 -5.43
C GLY A 421 -0.72 14.99 -6.65
N LEU A 422 -1.20 16.23 -6.53
CA LEU A 422 -1.11 17.31 -7.52
C LEU A 422 -0.52 18.57 -6.85
N ASP A 423 -0.11 19.55 -7.66
CA ASP A 423 0.46 20.82 -7.23
C ASP A 423 1.70 20.61 -6.33
N GLN A 424 1.74 21.15 -5.11
CA GLN A 424 2.89 21.09 -4.19
C GLN A 424 3.23 19.68 -3.67
N VAL A 425 2.36 18.69 -3.90
CA VAL A 425 2.58 17.27 -3.59
C VAL A 425 2.53 16.40 -4.85
N GLY A 426 2.72 17.03 -6.01
CA GLY A 426 2.77 16.37 -7.31
C GLY A 426 3.95 15.40 -7.46
N PRO A 427 4.08 14.73 -8.61
CA PRO A 427 5.07 13.67 -8.84
C PRO A 427 6.53 14.17 -8.82
N THR A 428 6.75 15.45 -9.01
CA THR A 428 8.07 16.12 -8.95
C THR A 428 8.27 16.92 -7.67
N SER A 429 7.28 16.93 -6.77
CA SER A 429 7.26 17.66 -5.52
C SER A 429 7.30 16.71 -4.31
N ASN A 430 7.21 17.23 -3.08
CA ASN A 430 7.29 16.43 -1.86
C ASN A 430 6.47 17.05 -0.72
N PHE A 431 6.34 16.29 0.39
CA PHE A 431 5.56 16.70 1.57
C PHE A 431 6.37 17.50 2.61
N PHE A 432 7.59 17.95 2.28
CA PHE A 432 8.47 18.64 3.22
C PHE A 432 7.86 19.93 3.78
N GLY A 433 7.13 20.67 2.94
CA GLY A 433 6.53 21.97 3.28
C GLY A 433 5.46 21.92 4.38
N TYR A 434 4.83 20.77 4.63
CA TYR A 434 3.84 20.63 5.69
C TYR A 434 4.47 20.75 7.09
N GLY A 435 3.72 21.39 8.01
CA GLY A 435 4.11 21.51 9.42
C GLY A 435 4.07 20.16 10.17
N PRO A 436 4.65 20.12 11.39
CA PRO A 436 4.72 18.87 12.15
C PRO A 436 3.35 18.26 12.48
N VAL A 437 2.33 19.10 12.75
CA VAL A 437 0.97 18.63 13.04
C VAL A 437 0.33 18.00 11.81
N SER A 438 0.43 18.65 10.66
CA SER A 438 -0.09 18.12 9.39
C SER A 438 0.61 16.82 9.00
N LYS A 439 1.93 16.72 9.20
CA LYS A 439 2.66 15.46 8.98
C LYS A 439 2.16 14.33 9.89
N LEU A 440 1.84 14.60 11.15
CA LEU A 440 1.27 13.58 12.06
C LEU A 440 -0.13 13.12 11.62
N ILE A 441 -0.96 14.03 11.10
CA ILE A 441 -2.26 13.68 10.53
C ILE A 441 -2.09 12.82 9.27
N LEU A 442 -1.20 13.22 8.35
CA LEU A 442 -0.92 12.43 7.15
C LEU A 442 -0.30 11.06 7.49
N ILE A 443 0.53 10.95 8.54
CA ILE A 443 1.03 9.68 9.08
C ILE A 443 -0.14 8.81 9.57
N PHE A 444 -1.09 9.41 10.30
CA PHE A 444 -2.30 8.70 10.71
C PHE A 444 -3.12 8.22 9.51
N ASP A 445 -3.30 9.05 8.49
CA ASP A 445 -4.01 8.71 7.27
C ASP A 445 -3.36 7.53 6.54
N MET A 446 -2.02 7.53 6.41
CA MET A 446 -1.28 6.41 5.82
C MET A 446 -1.50 5.09 6.58
N LEU A 447 -1.44 5.13 7.91
CA LEU A 447 -1.69 3.96 8.76
C LEU A 447 -3.15 3.51 8.70
N ALA A 448 -4.10 4.46 8.76
CA ALA A 448 -5.53 4.18 8.70
C ALA A 448 -5.93 3.61 7.34
N GLY A 449 -5.42 4.16 6.24
CA GLY A 449 -5.65 3.66 4.89
C GLY A 449 -5.14 2.23 4.71
N ARG A 450 -3.90 1.97 5.13
CA ARG A 450 -3.29 0.63 5.04
C ARG A 450 -4.02 -0.43 5.84
N LEU A 451 -4.50 -0.10 7.02
CA LEU A 451 -5.22 -0.99 7.92
C LEU A 451 -6.75 -0.98 7.71
N GLU A 452 -7.23 -0.34 6.65
CA GLU A 452 -8.66 -0.25 6.31
C GLU A 452 -9.51 0.40 7.44
N LEU A 453 -9.00 1.45 8.05
CA LEU A 453 -9.61 2.39 9.02
C LEU A 453 -9.89 1.80 10.41
N PHE A 454 -10.71 0.75 10.52
CA PHE A 454 -11.22 0.27 11.81
C PHE A 454 -10.14 -0.19 12.80
N PRO A 455 -9.08 -0.90 12.38
CA PRO A 455 -7.99 -1.27 13.30
C PRO A 455 -7.30 -0.06 13.94
N MET A 456 -7.16 1.06 13.21
CA MET A 456 -6.61 2.28 13.79
C MET A 456 -7.60 2.98 14.71
N LEU A 457 -8.88 3.06 14.33
CA LEU A 457 -9.91 3.73 15.12
C LEU A 457 -10.19 3.05 16.45
N ILE A 458 -10.06 1.71 16.52
CA ILE A 458 -10.30 0.97 17.76
C ILE A 458 -9.31 1.35 18.87
N LEU A 459 -8.11 1.86 18.53
CA LEU A 459 -7.15 2.37 19.50
C LEU A 459 -7.68 3.58 20.29
N PHE A 460 -8.53 4.39 19.66
CA PHE A 460 -9.12 5.59 20.24
C PHE A 460 -10.45 5.32 20.95
N TYR A 461 -10.99 4.10 20.87
CA TYR A 461 -12.26 3.77 21.50
C TYR A 461 -12.04 3.39 22.98
N PRO A 462 -12.58 4.16 23.96
CA PRO A 462 -12.24 3.99 25.37
C PRO A 462 -12.53 2.59 25.94
N SER A 463 -13.60 1.92 25.44
CA SER A 463 -13.95 0.57 25.88
C SER A 463 -12.93 -0.50 25.48
N THR A 464 -12.04 -0.21 24.52
CA THR A 464 -10.96 -1.10 24.12
C THR A 464 -9.99 -1.39 25.26
N TRP A 465 -9.78 -0.40 26.13
CA TRP A 465 -8.79 -0.45 27.21
C TRP A 465 -9.37 -0.88 28.56
N LYS A 466 -10.70 -1.05 28.65
CA LYS A 466 -11.35 -1.53 29.87
C LYS A 466 -11.15 -3.04 30.01
N LYS A 467 -10.80 -3.47 31.26
CA LYS A 467 -10.77 -4.90 31.59
C LYS A 467 -12.15 -5.51 31.33
N ARG A 468 -12.18 -6.71 30.79
CA ARG A 468 -13.40 -7.51 30.76
C ARG A 468 -13.76 -7.85 32.21
N GLY A 469 -14.94 -7.39 32.65
CA GLY A 469 -15.55 -7.86 33.87
C GLY A 469 -15.96 -9.31 33.73
#